data_7399b40675a0e2f44b89a5f9f703b529
#
_entry.id   7399b40675a0e2f44b89a5f9f703b529
#
_cell.length_a   1.000
_cell.length_b   1.000
_cell.length_c   1.000
_cell.angle_alpha   90.00
_cell.angle_beta   90.00
_cell.angle_gamma   90.00
#
_symmetry.space_group_name_H-M   'P 1'
#
loop_
_entity.id
_entity.type
_entity.pdbx_description
1 polymer ?
#
loop_
_entity_poly.entity_id
_entity_poly.type
_entity_poly.pdbx_seq_one_letter_code
_entity_poly.pdbx_strand_id
1 'polypeptide(L)'
;VTPVVAAALTDVAQLMRPARHPWWIIGSGAVALHGAEAGDVHDIDVLIDRADAPAVLAAAGLTPLTMPPDPLFRSDIFAVWPGADVPVEIMAGFAIAGPQGWWPVQPETREAIALRDTTLFVPARSELVALLHRMGRPKDLRRAAALEEREPG
;
A
#
# COMPACT_ATOMS: atom_id res chain seq x y z
N VAL A 1 -11.51 -5.18 -9.92
CA VAL A 1 -11.43 -3.81 -9.35
C VAL A 1 -12.72 -3.06 -9.67
N THR A 2 -13.42 -2.61 -8.65
CA THR A 2 -14.63 -1.81 -8.84
C THR A 2 -14.28 -0.41 -9.36
N PRO A 3 -15.24 0.31 -10.00
CA PRO A 3 -14.98 1.68 -10.45
C PRO A 3 -14.54 2.62 -9.32
N VAL A 4 -15.08 2.45 -8.13
CA VAL A 4 -14.73 3.28 -6.95
C VAL A 4 -13.28 3.04 -6.55
N VAL A 5 -12.87 1.77 -6.48
CA VAL A 5 -11.50 1.41 -6.14
C VAL A 5 -10.53 1.84 -7.24
N ALA A 6 -10.91 1.66 -8.51
CA ALA A 6 -10.10 2.10 -9.64
C ALA A 6 -9.86 3.61 -9.61
N ALA A 7 -10.88 4.39 -9.28
CA ALA A 7 -10.73 5.84 -9.13
C ALA A 7 -9.73 6.21 -8.03
N ALA A 8 -9.82 5.56 -6.87
CA ALA A 8 -8.88 5.78 -5.77
C ALA A 8 -7.45 5.40 -6.17
N LEU A 9 -7.28 4.30 -6.87
CA LEU A 9 -5.96 3.87 -7.36
C LEU A 9 -5.37 4.85 -8.36
N THR A 10 -6.18 5.40 -9.27
CA THR A 10 -5.67 6.41 -10.21
C THR A 10 -5.28 7.70 -9.48
N ASP A 11 -5.96 8.05 -8.41
CA ASP A 11 -5.59 9.20 -7.58
C ASP A 11 -4.21 9.02 -6.95
N VAL A 12 -3.83 7.79 -6.60
CA VAL A 12 -2.49 7.51 -6.06
C VAL A 12 -1.40 7.93 -7.04
N ALA A 13 -1.57 7.64 -8.33
CA ALA A 13 -0.58 8.05 -9.33
C ALA A 13 -0.39 9.56 -9.34
N GLN A 14 -1.48 10.32 -9.20
CA GLN A 14 -1.45 11.77 -9.13
C GLN A 14 -0.76 12.24 -7.85
N LEU A 15 -1.09 11.65 -6.71
CA LEU A 15 -0.50 11.99 -5.42
C LEU A 15 1.01 11.73 -5.39
N MET A 16 1.48 10.73 -6.12
CA MET A 16 2.88 10.32 -6.14
C MET A 16 3.74 11.07 -7.15
N ARG A 17 3.20 11.97 -7.93
CA ARG A 17 3.98 12.74 -8.92
C ARG A 17 5.20 13.45 -8.34
N PRO A 18 5.14 14.07 -7.14
CA PRO A 18 6.32 14.71 -6.55
C PRO A 18 7.40 13.73 -6.05
N ALA A 19 7.10 12.42 -5.96
CA ALA A 19 8.05 11.45 -5.46
C ALA A 19 9.23 11.29 -6.41
N ARG A 20 10.44 11.25 -5.85
CA ARG A 20 11.70 11.06 -6.60
C ARG A 20 12.31 9.69 -6.36
N HIS A 21 11.79 8.94 -5.40
CA HIS A 21 12.22 7.60 -5.05
C HIS A 21 11.09 6.62 -5.33
N PRO A 22 11.37 5.32 -5.43
CA PRO A 22 10.34 4.32 -5.62
C PRO A 22 9.28 4.35 -4.52
N TRP A 23 8.06 4.07 -4.90
CA TRP A 23 6.92 3.93 -4.01
C TRP A 23 6.12 2.69 -4.41
N TRP A 24 5.32 2.17 -3.49
CA TRP A 24 4.53 0.96 -3.71
C TRP A 24 3.16 1.12 -3.11
N ILE A 25 2.17 0.50 -3.75
CA ILE A 25 0.90 0.19 -3.11
C ILE A 25 1.06 -1.20 -2.49
N ILE A 26 0.59 -1.35 -1.27
CA ILE A 26 0.58 -2.64 -0.56
C ILE A 26 -0.85 -2.93 -0.10
N GLY A 27 -1.06 -4.01 0.66
CA GLY A 27 -2.36 -4.35 1.23
C GLY A 27 -3.40 -4.71 0.18
N SER A 28 -4.66 -4.42 0.49
CA SER A 28 -5.79 -4.81 -0.36
C SER A 28 -5.73 -4.24 -1.77
N GLY A 29 -5.26 -3.00 -1.92
CA GLY A 29 -5.10 -2.37 -3.23
C GLY A 29 -4.12 -3.13 -4.11
N ALA A 30 -3.00 -3.56 -3.54
CA ALA A 30 -2.00 -4.34 -4.27
C ALA A 30 -2.54 -5.72 -4.67
N VAL A 31 -3.29 -6.37 -3.79
CA VAL A 31 -3.94 -7.66 -4.08
C VAL A 31 -4.89 -7.50 -5.27
N ALA A 32 -5.71 -6.45 -5.26
CA ALA A 32 -6.65 -6.17 -6.35
C ALA A 32 -5.91 -5.88 -7.67
N LEU A 33 -4.81 -5.14 -7.62
CA LEU A 33 -4.00 -4.84 -8.81
C LEU A 33 -3.36 -6.08 -9.41
N HIS A 34 -3.01 -7.07 -8.59
CA HIS A 34 -2.56 -8.37 -9.09
C HIS A 34 -3.69 -9.23 -9.66
N GLY A 35 -4.92 -8.75 -9.62
CA GLY A 35 -6.07 -9.46 -10.16
C GLY A 35 -6.63 -10.54 -9.24
N ALA A 36 -6.23 -10.56 -7.97
CA ALA A 36 -6.73 -11.51 -6.99
C ALA A 36 -7.90 -10.93 -6.18
N GLU A 37 -8.64 -11.79 -5.51
CA GLU A 37 -9.76 -11.38 -4.67
C GLU A 37 -9.25 -10.74 -3.38
N ALA A 38 -9.44 -9.43 -3.27
CA ALA A 38 -8.97 -8.67 -2.11
C ALA A 38 -9.99 -8.58 -0.98
N GLY A 39 -11.24 -8.97 -1.23
CA GLY A 39 -12.35 -8.66 -0.36
C GLY A 39 -12.69 -7.18 -0.46
N ASP A 40 -13.23 -6.60 0.60
CA ASP A 40 -13.55 -5.18 0.62
C ASP A 40 -12.26 -4.35 0.69
N VAL A 41 -12.15 -3.37 -0.19
CA VAL A 41 -11.04 -2.40 -0.19
C VAL A 41 -11.54 -1.12 0.46
N HIS A 42 -11.23 -0.93 1.74
CA HIS A 42 -11.69 0.23 2.52
C HIS A 42 -10.74 1.42 2.43
N ASP A 43 -9.48 1.18 2.11
CA ASP A 43 -8.44 2.18 1.97
C ASP A 43 -7.35 1.66 1.03
N ILE A 44 -6.51 2.57 0.54
CA ILE A 44 -5.34 2.24 -0.27
C ILE A 44 -4.10 2.60 0.53
N ASP A 45 -3.23 1.62 0.78
CA ASP A 45 -1.99 1.81 1.52
C ASP A 45 -0.83 2.05 0.57
N VAL A 46 -0.13 3.18 0.73
CA VAL A 46 1.01 3.55 -0.11
C VAL A 46 2.25 3.72 0.76
N LEU A 47 3.32 3.03 0.38
CA LEU A 47 4.64 3.20 1.00
C LEU A 47 5.45 4.19 0.18
N ILE A 48 6.01 5.20 0.84
CA ILE A 48 6.90 6.17 0.20
C ILE A 48 8.24 6.21 0.92
N ASP A 49 9.25 6.71 0.23
CA ASP A 49 10.54 7.02 0.85
C ASP A 49 10.35 8.22 1.78
N ARG A 50 11.00 8.17 2.94
CA ARG A 50 10.92 9.27 3.92
C ARG A 50 11.37 10.60 3.30
N ALA A 51 12.34 10.57 2.41
CA ALA A 51 12.84 11.78 1.75
C ALA A 51 11.78 12.44 0.86
N ASP A 52 10.81 11.66 0.36
CA ASP A 52 9.73 12.19 -0.49
C ASP A 52 8.55 12.75 0.30
N ALA A 53 8.46 12.46 1.60
CA ALA A 53 7.30 12.84 2.38
C ALA A 53 7.01 14.35 2.38
N PRO A 54 8.01 15.25 2.56
CA PRO A 54 7.71 16.69 2.54
C PRO A 54 7.06 17.15 1.23
N ALA A 55 7.61 16.74 0.09
CA ALA A 55 7.09 17.18 -1.21
C ALA A 55 5.73 16.55 -1.53
N VAL A 56 5.57 15.25 -1.26
CA VAL A 56 4.31 14.54 -1.51
C VAL A 56 3.18 15.13 -0.66
N LEU A 57 3.42 15.29 0.63
CA LEU A 57 2.39 15.80 1.54
C LEU A 57 2.05 17.25 1.26
N ALA A 58 3.05 18.10 1.00
CA ALA A 58 2.82 19.51 0.69
C ALA A 58 1.97 19.67 -0.58
N ALA A 59 2.31 18.94 -1.63
CA ALA A 59 1.56 19.00 -2.89
C ALA A 59 0.11 18.56 -2.73
N ALA A 60 -0.16 17.63 -1.82
CA ALA A 60 -1.51 17.14 -1.54
C ALA A 60 -2.26 17.99 -0.50
N GLY A 61 -1.59 18.96 0.11
CA GLY A 61 -2.18 19.78 1.17
C GLY A 61 -2.37 19.00 2.46
N LEU A 62 -1.54 17.99 2.72
CA LEU A 62 -1.65 17.12 3.89
C LEU A 62 -0.59 17.45 4.94
N THR A 63 -0.97 17.24 6.20
CA THR A 63 -0.04 17.29 7.33
C THR A 63 0.07 15.90 7.94
N PRO A 64 1.24 15.52 8.48
CA PRO A 64 1.38 14.24 9.15
C PRO A 64 0.43 14.13 10.34
N LEU A 65 -0.11 12.91 10.52
CA LEU A 65 -0.98 12.57 11.63
C LEU A 65 -0.21 11.76 12.66
N THR A 66 -0.58 11.95 13.94
CA THR A 66 -0.11 11.06 15.01
C THR A 66 -1.00 9.84 15.03
N MET A 67 -0.42 8.67 14.79
CA MET A 67 -1.18 7.42 14.90
C MET A 67 -1.32 7.01 16.35
N PRO A 68 -2.51 6.50 16.77
CA PRO A 68 -2.61 5.81 18.04
C PRO A 68 -1.64 4.61 18.07
N PRO A 69 -1.08 4.27 19.23
CA PRO A 69 -0.25 3.07 19.32
C PRO A 69 -0.99 1.84 18.84
N ASP A 70 -0.34 1.04 18.00
CA ASP A 70 -0.90 -0.20 17.48
C ASP A 70 0.08 -1.33 17.79
N PRO A 71 -0.38 -2.49 18.27
CA PRO A 71 0.54 -3.57 18.64
C PRO A 71 1.22 -4.22 17.43
N LEU A 72 0.67 -4.06 16.24
CA LEU A 72 1.14 -4.74 15.04
C LEU A 72 1.87 -3.82 14.05
N PHE A 73 1.44 -2.58 13.91
CA PHE A 73 1.93 -1.65 12.88
C PHE A 73 2.39 -0.33 13.47
N ARG A 74 3.42 0.26 12.84
CA ARG A 74 3.80 1.65 13.09
C ARG A 74 4.36 2.27 11.82
N SER A 75 4.29 3.59 11.73
CA SER A 75 4.93 4.37 10.68
C SER A 75 5.59 5.59 11.30
N ASP A 76 6.74 5.99 10.75
CA ASP A 76 7.40 7.22 11.19
C ASP A 76 6.64 8.46 10.71
N ILE A 77 6.09 8.38 9.51
CA ILE A 77 5.27 9.45 8.92
C ILE A 77 3.99 8.78 8.41
N PHE A 78 2.86 9.34 8.77
CA PHE A 78 1.55 8.84 8.37
C PHE A 78 0.65 10.00 8.00
N ALA A 79 -0.01 9.90 6.85
CA ALA A 79 -0.98 10.91 6.42
C ALA A 79 -2.12 10.22 5.67
N VAL A 80 -3.29 10.83 5.69
CA VAL A 80 -4.47 10.32 4.99
C VAL A 80 -4.98 11.36 4.01
N TRP A 81 -5.04 10.99 2.75
CA TRP A 81 -5.76 11.75 1.74
C TRP A 81 -7.17 11.19 1.67
N PRO A 82 -8.19 12.01 1.99
CA PRO A 82 -9.54 11.47 2.20
C PRO A 82 -10.18 10.89 0.95
N GLY A 83 -9.82 11.36 -0.24
CA GLY A 83 -10.45 10.88 -1.47
C GLY A 83 -11.94 11.18 -1.53
N ALA A 84 -12.60 10.60 -2.54
CA ALA A 84 -14.05 10.70 -2.69
C ALA A 84 -14.76 9.63 -1.85
N ASP A 85 -14.40 8.35 -2.06
CA ASP A 85 -15.06 7.21 -1.41
C ASP A 85 -14.07 6.30 -0.67
N VAL A 86 -12.83 6.19 -1.17
CA VAL A 86 -11.80 5.33 -0.60
C VAL A 86 -10.59 6.18 -0.25
N PRO A 87 -10.23 6.32 1.03
CA PRO A 87 -9.09 7.13 1.42
C PRO A 87 -7.77 6.46 1.04
N VAL A 88 -6.73 7.28 0.87
CA VAL A 88 -5.37 6.83 0.62
C VAL A 88 -4.53 7.10 1.87
N GLU A 89 -3.95 6.06 2.43
CA GLU A 89 -3.05 6.16 3.57
C GLU A 89 -1.62 6.17 3.05
N ILE A 90 -0.87 7.23 3.35
CA ILE A 90 0.51 7.43 2.90
C ILE A 90 1.43 7.20 4.09
N MET A 91 2.38 6.28 3.95
CA MET A 91 3.24 5.85 5.06
C MET A 91 4.71 5.89 4.65
N ALA A 92 5.55 6.42 5.54
CA ALA A 92 7.00 6.32 5.44
C ALA A 92 7.55 5.70 6.71
N GLY A 93 8.53 4.82 6.58
CA GLY A 93 9.09 4.10 7.72
C GLY A 93 8.09 3.11 8.32
N PHE A 94 7.27 2.50 7.49
CA PHE A 94 6.29 1.50 7.93
C PHE A 94 7.00 0.23 8.41
N ALA A 95 6.56 -0.29 9.55
CA ALA A 95 7.12 -1.49 10.15
C ALA A 95 6.03 -2.37 10.76
N ILE A 96 6.32 -3.66 10.83
CA ILE A 96 5.42 -4.69 11.38
C ILE A 96 6.09 -5.27 12.62
N ALA A 97 5.35 -5.42 13.69
CA ALA A 97 5.84 -6.04 14.93
C ALA A 97 6.12 -7.54 14.70
N GLY A 98 7.24 -8.00 15.19
CA GLY A 98 7.65 -9.41 15.13
C GLY A 98 8.32 -9.85 16.40
N PRO A 99 8.72 -11.15 16.48
CA PRO A 99 9.32 -11.71 17.70
C PRO A 99 10.61 -11.01 18.12
N GLN A 100 11.32 -10.41 17.15
CA GLN A 100 12.60 -9.76 17.39
C GLN A 100 12.53 -8.24 17.32
N GLY A 101 11.34 -7.69 17.48
CA GLY A 101 11.10 -6.25 17.42
C GLY A 101 10.42 -5.84 16.11
N TRP A 102 10.55 -4.56 15.77
CA TRP A 102 9.91 -3.99 14.59
C TRP A 102 10.71 -4.33 13.33
N TRP A 103 10.00 -4.91 12.35
CA TRP A 103 10.57 -5.26 11.06
C TRP A 103 10.18 -4.19 10.03
N PRO A 104 11.15 -3.44 9.49
CA PRO A 104 10.85 -2.42 8.49
C PRO A 104 10.39 -3.06 7.18
N VAL A 105 9.31 -2.52 6.61
CA VAL A 105 8.79 -2.99 5.33
C VAL A 105 9.50 -2.24 4.21
N GLN A 106 10.43 -2.92 3.54
CA GLN A 106 11.21 -2.38 2.43
C GLN A 106 11.15 -3.38 1.27
N PRO A 107 10.12 -3.27 0.39
CA PRO A 107 10.01 -4.21 -0.72
C PRO A 107 11.26 -4.20 -1.59
N GLU A 108 11.68 -5.40 -2.00
CA GLU A 108 12.84 -5.57 -2.88
C GLU A 108 12.44 -5.66 -4.34
N THR A 109 11.19 -6.03 -4.61
CA THR A 109 10.64 -6.14 -5.95
C THR A 109 9.66 -5.01 -6.22
N ARG A 110 9.46 -4.68 -7.49
CA ARG A 110 8.57 -3.61 -7.88
C ARG A 110 8.03 -3.87 -9.28
N GLU A 111 6.75 -4.08 -9.38
CA GLU A 111 6.08 -4.30 -10.67
C GLU A 111 5.21 -3.13 -11.03
N ALA A 112 5.29 -2.71 -12.28
CA ALA A 112 4.44 -1.67 -12.84
C ALA A 112 3.14 -2.31 -13.34
N ILE A 113 2.01 -1.75 -12.92
CA ILE A 113 0.70 -2.21 -13.36
C ILE A 113 -0.04 -1.04 -13.97
N ALA A 114 -0.44 -1.20 -15.24
CA ALA A 114 -1.22 -0.19 -15.93
C ALA A 114 -2.69 -0.27 -15.47
N LEU A 115 -3.26 0.87 -15.12
CA LEU A 115 -4.67 1.00 -14.81
C LEU A 115 -5.19 2.30 -15.42
N ARG A 116 -6.12 2.21 -16.36
CA ARG A 116 -6.57 3.38 -17.12
C ARG A 116 -5.36 4.06 -17.76
N ASP A 117 -5.21 5.37 -17.60
CA ASP A 117 -4.08 6.11 -18.18
C ASP A 117 -2.92 6.27 -17.19
N THR A 118 -2.88 5.47 -16.13
CA THR A 118 -1.86 5.58 -15.08
C THR A 118 -1.04 4.31 -14.96
N THR A 119 0.13 4.45 -14.36
CA THR A 119 0.98 3.34 -13.96
C THR A 119 1.10 3.33 -12.45
N LEU A 120 0.84 2.19 -11.85
CA LEU A 120 0.93 1.97 -10.41
C LEU A 120 2.00 0.93 -10.13
N PHE A 121 2.53 0.94 -8.92
CA PHE A 121 3.62 0.06 -8.54
C PHE A 121 3.25 -0.75 -7.32
N VAL A 122 3.56 -2.05 -7.38
CA VAL A 122 3.26 -3.01 -6.32
C VAL A 122 4.47 -3.94 -6.14
N PRO A 123 4.60 -4.61 -4.99
CA PRO A 123 5.57 -5.69 -4.87
C PRO A 123 5.19 -6.84 -5.81
N ALA A 124 6.17 -7.63 -6.23
CA ALA A 124 5.88 -8.86 -6.97
C ALA A 124 4.94 -9.74 -6.14
N ARG A 125 4.15 -10.58 -6.82
CA ARG A 125 3.16 -11.43 -6.16
C ARG A 125 3.73 -12.23 -4.99
N SER A 126 4.87 -12.90 -5.19
CA SER A 126 5.50 -13.71 -4.14
C SER A 126 5.92 -12.89 -2.94
N GLU A 127 6.43 -11.69 -3.16
CA GLU A 127 6.82 -10.79 -2.08
C GLU A 127 5.59 -10.26 -1.34
N LEU A 128 4.52 -9.94 -2.07
CA LEU A 128 3.26 -9.50 -1.45
C LEU A 128 2.65 -10.61 -0.59
N VAL A 129 2.68 -11.86 -1.05
CA VAL A 129 2.25 -13.01 -0.26
C VAL A 129 3.05 -13.10 1.05
N ALA A 130 4.37 -13.01 0.97
CA ALA A 130 5.23 -13.05 2.16
C ALA A 130 4.92 -11.91 3.12
N LEU A 131 4.67 -10.70 2.60
CA LEU A 131 4.31 -9.54 3.39
C LEU A 131 2.97 -9.74 4.13
N LEU A 132 1.97 -10.27 3.43
CA LEU A 132 0.65 -10.57 4.03
C LEU A 132 0.77 -11.62 5.13
N HIS A 133 1.59 -12.65 4.93
CA HIS A 133 1.86 -13.63 5.98
C HIS A 133 2.51 -12.99 7.21
N ARG A 134 3.40 -12.03 7.01
CA ARG A 134 4.00 -11.30 8.13
C ARG A 134 2.97 -10.49 8.90
N MET A 135 2.03 -9.87 8.22
CA MET A 135 0.94 -9.14 8.87
C MET A 135 0.05 -10.10 9.68
N GLY A 136 -0.27 -11.25 9.11
CA GLY A 136 -0.83 -12.40 9.81
C GLY A 136 -2.26 -12.29 10.31
N ARG A 137 -2.98 -11.21 10.00
CA ARG A 137 -4.40 -11.10 10.37
C ARG A 137 -5.22 -12.05 9.48
N PRO A 138 -6.40 -12.51 9.93
CA PRO A 138 -7.23 -13.40 9.10
C PRO A 138 -7.47 -12.88 7.69
N LYS A 139 -7.73 -11.59 7.52
CA LYS A 139 -7.91 -10.98 6.20
C LYS A 139 -6.65 -11.02 5.36
N ASP A 140 -5.48 -10.88 5.98
CA ASP A 140 -4.20 -10.94 5.28
C ASP A 140 -3.92 -12.35 4.77
N LEU A 141 -4.21 -13.36 5.59
CA LEU A 141 -4.02 -14.74 5.21
C LEU A 141 -4.96 -15.17 4.08
N ARG A 142 -6.20 -14.67 4.10
CA ARG A 142 -7.15 -14.93 3.00
C ARG A 142 -6.68 -14.29 1.70
N ARG A 143 -6.14 -13.06 1.77
CA ARG A 143 -5.59 -12.35 0.60
C ARG A 143 -4.36 -13.05 0.05
N ALA A 144 -3.47 -13.53 0.92
CA ALA A 144 -2.32 -14.31 0.50
C ALA A 144 -2.75 -15.59 -0.24
N ALA A 145 -3.73 -16.30 0.29
CA ALA A 145 -4.27 -17.49 -0.36
C ALA A 145 -4.87 -17.17 -1.74
N ALA A 146 -5.60 -16.08 -1.86
CA ALA A 146 -6.17 -15.64 -3.13
C ALA A 146 -5.09 -15.35 -4.18
N LEU A 147 -3.98 -14.73 -3.78
CA LEU A 147 -2.84 -14.49 -4.66
C LEU A 147 -2.19 -15.79 -5.12
N GLU A 148 -2.03 -16.74 -4.22
CA GLU A 148 -1.44 -18.05 -4.54
C GLU A 148 -2.30 -18.84 -5.53
N GLU A 149 -3.62 -18.76 -5.40
CA GLU A 149 -4.55 -19.44 -6.30
C GLU A 149 -4.50 -18.91 -7.74
N ARG A 150 -4.01 -17.68 -7.94
CA ARG A 150 -3.93 -17.06 -9.25
C ARG A 150 -2.56 -17.18 -9.90
N GLU A 151 -1.67 -17.97 -9.35
CA GLU A 151 -0.39 -18.19 -10.00
C GLU A 151 -0.60 -18.88 -11.34
N PRO A 152 0.09 -18.43 -12.40
CA PRO A 152 0.01 -19.14 -13.67
C PRO A 152 0.58 -20.53 -13.48
N GLY A 153 -0.25 -21.49 -13.76
CA GLY A 153 0.08 -22.89 -13.67
C GLY A 153 1.19 -23.30 -14.63
#